data_4c5f026c440e974da841002b950bfe85
#
_entry.id   4c5f026c440e974da841002b950bfe85
#
_cell.length_a   1.000
_cell.length_b   1.000
_cell.length_c   1.000
_cell.angle_alpha   90.00
_cell.angle_beta   90.00
_cell.angle_gamma   90.00
#
_symmetry.space_group_name_H-M   'P 1'
#
loop_
_entity.id
_entity.type
_entity.pdbx_description
1 polymer ?
#
loop_
_entity_poly.entity_id
_entity_poly.type
_entity_poly.pdbx_seq_one_letter_code
_entity_poly.pdbx_strand_id
1 'polypeptide(L)'
;MPMSVIQFQDPTGEVMVARMPWEGTAEFVLGSQLIVQDGQIAVFYRDGRPTDAFKPGRYSLDTQNLPVLSKILKLATFGLKSPFRAYVYFIQLKTFINLGWGTPTPILFRDTEFKAVHIRAHGTFSLRVTNPSVFLKTIIGSQGLGNTHAIEEYVRRIIISRFADTLPKILETVLDLPAHYREIEVDLKKAVFDDLEQYGMKLVDLLVEAITVPPEVSQMIDRAAGTRALDESELKRYREAAMSDALRDAAKQPGDASSGITAGLGLGAGLEIARDMVSKSAPSGESQKTGKPTINQVRAKLKELKSLLDEELITQEDFEQQKKRLLEQM
;
A
#
# COMPACT_ATOMS: atom_id res chain seq x y z
N MET A 1 52.57 -2.09 -1.71
CA MET A 1 53.04 -3.46 -1.35
C MET A 1 52.11 -4.45 -1.95
N PRO A 2 52.60 -5.58 -2.54
CA PRO A 2 51.70 -6.62 -3.05
C PRO A 2 50.94 -7.28 -1.92
N MET A 3 49.66 -7.55 -2.13
CA MET A 3 48.82 -8.25 -1.15
C MET A 3 49.16 -9.75 -1.11
N SER A 4 49.57 -10.26 0.05
CA SER A 4 49.89 -11.69 0.25
C SER A 4 48.69 -12.52 0.72
N VAL A 5 47.72 -11.90 1.38
CA VAL A 5 46.48 -12.53 1.79
C VAL A 5 45.30 -11.67 1.39
N ILE A 6 44.32 -12.28 0.76
CA ILE A 6 43.09 -11.63 0.25
C ILE A 6 41.94 -12.32 0.97
N GLN A 7 41.24 -11.58 1.81
CA GLN A 7 40.07 -12.06 2.53
C GLN A 7 39.17 -10.90 2.89
N PHE A 8 37.89 -11.17 3.03
CA PHE A 8 36.91 -10.22 3.56
C PHE A 8 36.14 -10.87 4.70
N GLN A 9 36.11 -10.21 5.84
CA GLN A 9 35.29 -10.61 7.00
C GLN A 9 34.32 -9.47 7.27
N ASP A 10 33.03 -9.81 7.40
CA ASP A 10 31.98 -8.88 7.73
C ASP A 10 31.62 -9.01 9.22
N PRO A 11 32.15 -8.14 10.10
CA PRO A 11 31.88 -8.22 11.52
C PRO A 11 30.46 -7.79 11.91
N THR A 12 29.82 -7.01 11.04
CA THR A 12 28.46 -6.50 11.28
C THR A 12 27.38 -7.45 10.79
N GLY A 13 27.71 -8.27 9.82
CA GLY A 13 26.73 -9.12 9.16
C GLY A 13 25.85 -8.38 8.17
N GLU A 14 26.11 -7.11 7.87
CA GLU A 14 25.25 -6.23 7.04
C GLU A 14 25.76 -6.02 5.61
N VAL A 15 26.96 -6.49 5.31
CA VAL A 15 27.58 -6.24 4.01
C VAL A 15 27.20 -7.32 3.01
N MET A 16 26.45 -6.96 1.96
CA MET A 16 26.08 -7.88 0.86
C MET A 16 27.24 -8.07 -0.12
N VAL A 17 27.97 -7.01 -0.42
CA VAL A 17 29.08 -7.01 -1.36
C VAL A 17 30.19 -6.11 -0.86
N ALA A 18 31.39 -6.61 -0.94
CA ALA A 18 32.60 -5.85 -0.65
C ALA A 18 33.57 -5.94 -1.82
N ARG A 19 34.19 -4.84 -2.19
CA ARG A 19 35.23 -4.78 -3.19
C ARG A 19 36.59 -4.65 -2.51
N MET A 20 37.58 -5.41 -2.95
CA MET A 20 38.94 -5.33 -2.42
C MET A 20 39.95 -5.19 -3.57
N PRO A 21 40.77 -4.11 -3.58
CA PRO A 21 40.70 -2.96 -2.67
C PRO A 21 39.42 -2.13 -2.90
N TRP A 22 39.07 -1.32 -1.92
CA TRP A 22 37.88 -0.46 -2.00
C TRP A 22 37.89 0.49 -3.20
N GLU A 23 39.07 1.00 -3.53
CA GLU A 23 39.28 1.88 -4.68
C GLU A 23 40.45 1.39 -5.54
N GLY A 24 40.39 1.67 -6.84
CA GLY A 24 41.46 1.31 -7.78
C GLY A 24 41.63 -0.21 -7.96
N THR A 25 42.87 -0.62 -8.16
CA THR A 25 43.26 -2.03 -8.28
C THR A 25 44.41 -2.32 -7.34
N ALA A 26 44.50 -3.55 -6.82
CA ALA A 26 45.66 -4.02 -6.09
C ALA A 26 46.59 -4.83 -6.99
N GLU A 27 47.85 -4.83 -6.64
CA GLU A 27 48.86 -5.71 -7.22
C GLU A 27 48.86 -7.01 -6.45
N PHE A 28 48.46 -8.10 -7.11
CA PHE A 28 48.52 -9.47 -6.57
C PHE A 28 49.73 -10.20 -7.15
N VAL A 29 50.37 -11.01 -6.31
CA VAL A 29 51.50 -11.86 -6.72
C VAL A 29 51.01 -13.30 -6.78
N LEU A 30 51.46 -14.06 -7.75
CA LEU A 30 51.24 -15.50 -7.80
C LEU A 30 51.80 -16.14 -6.53
N GLY A 31 51.01 -17.01 -5.90
CA GLY A 31 51.33 -17.58 -4.58
C GLY A 31 50.62 -16.86 -3.42
N SER A 32 49.99 -15.71 -3.62
CA SER A 32 49.11 -15.09 -2.62
C SER A 32 47.98 -16.03 -2.22
N GLN A 33 47.51 -15.91 -0.98
CA GLN A 33 46.42 -16.73 -0.46
C GLN A 33 45.09 -15.99 -0.59
N LEU A 34 44.10 -16.63 -1.24
CA LEU A 34 42.72 -16.19 -1.21
C LEU A 34 41.95 -17.02 -0.19
N ILE A 35 41.28 -16.35 0.74
CA ILE A 35 40.43 -17.01 1.74
C ILE A 35 39.00 -16.54 1.51
N VAL A 36 38.12 -17.45 1.16
CA VAL A 36 36.68 -17.21 0.97
C VAL A 36 35.95 -17.90 2.13
N GLN A 37 35.21 -17.11 2.92
CA GLN A 37 34.49 -17.61 4.08
C GLN A 37 33.29 -18.47 3.65
N ASP A 38 32.78 -19.27 4.58
CA ASP A 38 31.52 -19.98 4.34
C ASP A 38 30.38 -19.00 4.09
N GLY A 39 29.49 -19.31 3.16
CA GLY A 39 28.44 -18.40 2.74
C GLY A 39 28.89 -17.22 1.86
N GLN A 40 30.16 -17.18 1.41
CA GLN A 40 30.66 -16.18 0.46
C GLN A 40 31.01 -16.79 -0.90
N ILE A 41 31.11 -15.92 -1.90
CA ILE A 41 31.80 -16.18 -3.16
C ILE A 41 32.71 -15.01 -3.46
N ALA A 42 33.92 -15.29 -3.95
CA ALA A 42 34.86 -14.28 -4.40
C ALA A 42 34.99 -14.33 -5.92
N VAL A 43 34.87 -13.15 -6.59
CA VAL A 43 35.00 -13.04 -8.03
C VAL A 43 36.10 -12.04 -8.36
N PHE A 44 37.13 -12.49 -9.08
CA PHE A 44 38.21 -11.63 -9.57
C PHE A 44 37.75 -10.86 -10.80
N TYR A 45 38.15 -9.59 -10.83
CA TYR A 45 37.95 -8.68 -11.94
C TYR A 45 39.30 -8.14 -12.41
N ARG A 46 39.48 -8.17 -13.71
CA ARG A 46 40.58 -7.53 -14.40
C ARG A 46 40.06 -6.77 -15.61
N ASP A 47 40.54 -5.55 -15.75
CA ASP A 47 40.17 -4.66 -16.87
C ASP A 47 38.64 -4.53 -17.08
N GLY A 48 37.89 -4.46 -15.95
CA GLY A 48 36.44 -4.35 -15.93
C GLY A 48 35.67 -5.64 -16.27
N ARG A 49 36.35 -6.78 -16.39
CA ARG A 49 35.74 -8.07 -16.73
C ARG A 49 35.93 -9.10 -15.62
N PRO A 50 34.89 -9.90 -15.32
CA PRO A 50 35.06 -11.02 -14.39
C PRO A 50 35.95 -12.07 -15.02
N THR A 51 36.85 -12.65 -14.22
CA THR A 51 37.77 -13.68 -14.67
C THR A 51 37.44 -15.01 -14.01
N ASP A 52 37.76 -15.18 -12.72
CA ASP A 52 37.65 -16.43 -11.98
C ASP A 52 36.76 -16.21 -10.75
N ALA A 53 35.90 -17.20 -10.45
CA ALA A 53 35.02 -17.21 -9.27
C ALA A 53 35.39 -18.36 -8.32
N PHE A 54 35.48 -18.07 -7.03
CA PHE A 54 35.90 -19.00 -5.99
C PHE A 54 34.78 -19.20 -4.96
N LYS A 55 34.47 -20.46 -4.70
CA LYS A 55 33.57 -20.89 -3.62
C LYS A 55 34.26 -20.80 -2.27
N PRO A 56 33.60 -21.07 -1.13
CA PRO A 56 34.22 -21.12 0.17
C PRO A 56 35.46 -22.05 0.19
N GLY A 57 36.52 -21.57 0.81
CA GLY A 57 37.78 -22.32 0.92
C GLY A 57 39.01 -21.42 0.91
N ARG A 58 40.17 -22.08 1.00
CA ARG A 58 41.47 -21.40 0.88
C ARG A 58 42.14 -21.83 -0.42
N TYR A 59 42.58 -20.86 -1.19
CA TYR A 59 43.17 -21.04 -2.50
C TYR A 59 44.52 -20.33 -2.58
N SER A 60 45.53 -21.03 -3.13
CA SER A 60 46.74 -20.34 -3.59
C SER A 60 46.48 -19.77 -4.98
N LEU A 61 46.79 -18.50 -5.19
CA LEU A 61 46.65 -17.85 -6.49
C LEU A 61 47.82 -18.26 -7.39
N ASP A 62 47.71 -19.42 -8.00
CA ASP A 62 48.65 -19.97 -8.96
C ASP A 62 48.01 -20.22 -10.34
N THR A 63 48.78 -20.68 -11.29
CA THR A 63 48.28 -20.91 -12.66
C THR A 63 47.24 -22.03 -12.75
N GLN A 64 47.10 -22.88 -11.72
CA GLN A 64 46.09 -23.96 -11.69
C GLN A 64 44.74 -23.43 -11.20
N ASN A 65 44.76 -22.53 -10.21
CA ASN A 65 43.57 -22.02 -9.56
C ASN A 65 43.00 -20.74 -10.29
N LEU A 66 43.75 -20.19 -11.22
CA LEU A 66 43.37 -19.02 -12.02
C LEU A 66 43.37 -19.32 -13.52
N PRO A 67 42.54 -20.26 -14.03
CA PRO A 67 42.64 -20.74 -15.41
C PRO A 67 42.36 -19.64 -16.45
N VAL A 68 41.47 -18.70 -16.19
CA VAL A 68 41.17 -17.59 -17.10
C VAL A 68 42.26 -16.51 -17.01
N LEU A 69 42.62 -16.10 -15.79
CA LEU A 69 43.66 -15.09 -15.57
C LEU A 69 45.04 -15.58 -16.01
N SER A 70 45.37 -16.85 -15.78
CA SER A 70 46.66 -17.42 -16.22
C SER A 70 46.79 -17.54 -17.74
N LYS A 71 45.74 -17.79 -18.48
CA LYS A 71 45.78 -17.72 -19.97
C LYS A 71 46.11 -16.33 -20.45
N ILE A 72 45.57 -15.28 -19.82
CA ILE A 72 45.88 -13.88 -20.14
C ILE A 72 47.33 -13.52 -19.77
N LEU A 73 47.80 -14.02 -18.61
CA LEU A 73 49.16 -13.77 -18.15
C LEU A 73 50.24 -14.49 -18.99
N LYS A 74 49.94 -15.68 -19.51
CA LYS A 74 50.86 -16.43 -20.40
C LYS A 74 51.04 -15.80 -21.76
N LEU A 75 50.10 -14.99 -22.24
CA LEU A 75 50.22 -14.19 -23.44
C LEU A 75 51.14 -12.97 -23.25
N ALA A 76 51.27 -12.46 -22.02
CA ALA A 76 52.21 -11.42 -21.70
C ALA A 76 53.55 -12.06 -21.33
N THR A 77 54.56 -11.93 -22.19
CA THR A 77 55.89 -12.57 -22.22
C THR A 77 56.79 -12.35 -20.99
N PHE A 78 56.24 -12.13 -19.80
CA PHE A 78 56.99 -11.87 -18.57
C PHE A 78 56.70 -12.92 -17.52
N GLY A 79 57.74 -13.53 -17.03
CA GLY A 79 57.75 -14.72 -16.17
C GLY A 79 56.77 -14.72 -15.01
N LEU A 80 56.48 -15.93 -14.49
CA LEU A 80 55.53 -16.33 -13.45
C LEU A 80 55.55 -15.56 -12.12
N LYS A 81 56.42 -14.56 -11.94
CA LYS A 81 56.56 -13.74 -10.74
C LYS A 81 56.10 -12.29 -10.92
N SER A 82 55.59 -11.91 -12.09
CA SER A 82 55.14 -10.53 -12.31
C SER A 82 53.83 -10.24 -11.57
N PRO A 83 53.76 -9.15 -10.81
CA PRO A 83 52.51 -8.74 -10.19
C PRO A 83 51.45 -8.40 -11.27
N PHE A 84 50.20 -8.78 -11.00
CA PHE A 84 49.08 -8.42 -11.86
C PHE A 84 48.10 -7.52 -11.10
N ARG A 85 47.48 -6.58 -11.80
CA ARG A 85 46.50 -5.68 -11.22
C ARG A 85 45.09 -6.26 -11.38
N ALA A 86 44.40 -6.38 -10.28
CA ALA A 86 43.01 -6.85 -10.24
C ALA A 86 42.27 -6.26 -9.03
N TYR A 87 41.01 -6.51 -8.96
CA TYR A 87 40.21 -6.34 -7.74
C TYR A 87 39.29 -7.53 -7.58
N VAL A 88 38.81 -7.75 -6.36
CA VAL A 88 38.00 -8.91 -6.00
C VAL A 88 36.70 -8.40 -5.40
N TYR A 89 35.59 -8.91 -5.88
CA TYR A 89 34.31 -8.76 -5.20
C TYR A 89 34.07 -9.98 -4.31
N PHE A 90 33.80 -9.73 -3.03
CA PHE A 90 33.27 -10.73 -2.10
C PHE A 90 31.78 -10.51 -1.98
N ILE A 91 30.98 -11.52 -2.28
CA ILE A 91 29.51 -11.48 -2.25
C ILE A 91 29.04 -12.45 -1.19
N GLN A 92 28.21 -11.97 -0.28
CA GLN A 92 27.56 -12.79 0.73
C GLN A 92 26.33 -13.50 0.13
N LEU A 93 26.25 -14.80 0.31
CA LEU A 93 25.15 -15.65 -0.14
C LEU A 93 24.13 -15.94 0.98
N LYS A 94 24.37 -15.41 2.19
CA LYS A 94 23.42 -15.51 3.30
C LYS A 94 22.13 -14.74 3.00
N THR A 95 21.11 -15.02 3.78
CA THR A 95 19.88 -14.22 3.74
C THR A 95 20.05 -12.99 4.64
N PHE A 96 19.82 -11.83 4.08
CA PHE A 96 19.69 -10.57 4.82
C PHE A 96 18.23 -10.42 5.23
N ILE A 97 18.00 -10.34 6.52
CA ILE A 97 16.67 -10.34 7.13
C ILE A 97 16.33 -8.98 7.71
N ASN A 98 15.04 -8.72 7.91
CA ASN A 98 14.53 -7.53 8.59
C ASN A 98 14.96 -6.19 7.94
N LEU A 99 15.10 -6.18 6.61
CA LEU A 99 15.37 -4.95 5.88
C LEU A 99 14.06 -4.14 5.79
N GLY A 100 14.05 -2.92 6.33
CA GLY A 100 12.87 -2.09 6.35
C GLY A 100 12.53 -1.49 4.97
N TRP A 101 11.25 -1.42 4.64
CA TRP A 101 10.73 -0.66 3.51
C TRP A 101 9.55 0.21 3.95
N GLY A 102 9.27 1.28 3.23
CA GLY A 102 8.13 2.14 3.52
C GLY A 102 8.00 3.26 2.49
N THR A 103 6.80 3.77 2.33
CA THR A 103 6.50 4.86 1.40
C THR A 103 7.02 6.18 1.95
N PRO A 104 7.98 6.85 1.28
CA PRO A 104 8.52 8.13 1.76
C PRO A 104 7.47 9.24 1.71
N THR A 105 6.61 9.19 0.70
CA THR A 105 5.45 10.08 0.53
C THR A 105 4.17 9.26 0.45
N PRO A 106 3.02 9.81 0.86
CA PRO A 106 1.75 9.13 0.70
C PRO A 106 1.46 8.82 -0.77
N ILE A 107 0.94 7.63 -1.03
CA ILE A 107 0.49 7.20 -2.36
C ILE A 107 -0.98 7.58 -2.51
N LEU A 108 -1.33 8.23 -3.61
CA LEU A 108 -2.71 8.54 -3.92
C LEU A 108 -3.43 7.27 -4.39
N PHE A 109 -4.45 6.86 -3.65
CA PHE A 109 -5.33 5.74 -3.96
C PHE A 109 -6.70 6.25 -4.36
N ARG A 110 -7.22 5.76 -5.49
CA ARG A 110 -8.58 6.05 -5.92
C ARG A 110 -9.55 5.11 -5.19
N ASP A 111 -10.41 5.69 -4.39
CA ASP A 111 -11.35 4.98 -3.54
C ASP A 111 -12.79 5.21 -4.04
N THR A 112 -13.62 4.16 -4.02
CA THR A 112 -15.00 4.23 -4.50
C THR A 112 -15.90 5.03 -3.56
N GLU A 113 -15.63 5.02 -2.25
CA GLU A 113 -16.43 5.72 -1.23
C GLU A 113 -15.85 7.11 -0.91
N PHE A 114 -14.52 7.21 -0.71
CA PHE A 114 -13.84 8.46 -0.34
C PHE A 114 -13.27 9.24 -1.53
N LYS A 115 -13.47 8.76 -2.78
CA LYS A 115 -12.95 9.29 -4.04
C LYS A 115 -11.43 9.21 -4.16
N ALA A 116 -10.68 9.80 -3.25
CA ALA A 116 -9.22 9.79 -3.24
C ALA A 116 -8.69 9.77 -1.80
N VAL A 117 -7.84 8.81 -1.50
CA VAL A 117 -7.24 8.64 -0.17
C VAL A 117 -5.72 8.59 -0.30
N HIS A 118 -5.02 9.25 0.61
CA HIS A 118 -3.57 9.19 0.71
C HIS A 118 -3.16 8.06 1.65
N ILE A 119 -2.48 7.06 1.13
CA ILE A 119 -2.11 5.84 1.87
C ILE A 119 -0.61 5.84 2.09
N ARG A 120 -0.17 5.45 3.29
CA ARG A 120 1.21 5.09 3.60
C ARG A 120 1.27 3.63 3.99
N ALA A 121 2.36 2.96 3.61
CA ALA A 121 2.61 1.59 4.02
C ALA A 121 4.08 1.42 4.41
N HIS A 122 4.32 0.48 5.31
CA HIS A 122 5.66 0.07 5.68
C HIS A 122 5.66 -1.40 6.11
N GLY A 123 6.86 -1.95 6.14
CA GLY A 123 7.07 -3.34 6.52
C GLY A 123 8.52 -3.73 6.40
N THR A 124 8.75 -5.02 6.36
CA THR A 124 10.09 -5.61 6.25
C THR A 124 10.18 -6.58 5.08
N PHE A 125 11.39 -6.79 4.60
CA PHE A 125 11.68 -7.79 3.58
C PHE A 125 12.99 -8.52 3.89
N SER A 126 13.16 -9.69 3.30
CA SER A 126 14.38 -10.49 3.39
C SER A 126 14.88 -10.82 1.99
N LEU A 127 16.18 -10.65 1.79
CA LEU A 127 16.82 -10.72 0.47
C LEU A 127 18.03 -11.65 0.51
N ARG A 128 18.28 -12.34 -0.61
CA ARG A 128 19.48 -13.17 -0.80
C ARG A 128 19.99 -13.08 -2.23
N VAL A 129 21.30 -13.03 -2.41
CA VAL A 129 21.92 -13.18 -3.74
C VAL A 129 21.94 -14.67 -4.09
N THR A 130 21.33 -15.02 -5.22
CA THR A 130 21.26 -16.42 -5.73
C THR A 130 22.16 -16.65 -6.92
N ASN A 131 22.32 -15.62 -7.76
CA ASN A 131 23.22 -15.68 -8.91
C ASN A 131 24.25 -14.54 -8.87
N PRO A 132 25.43 -14.78 -8.25
CA PRO A 132 26.46 -13.76 -8.12
C PRO A 132 26.95 -13.16 -9.43
N SER A 133 26.99 -13.94 -10.50
CA SER A 133 27.47 -13.47 -11.80
C SER A 133 26.50 -12.48 -12.45
N VAL A 134 25.19 -12.77 -12.39
CA VAL A 134 24.15 -11.86 -12.85
C VAL A 134 24.12 -10.62 -11.96
N PHE A 135 24.14 -10.79 -10.62
CA PHE A 135 24.15 -9.70 -9.66
C PHE A 135 25.29 -8.71 -9.88
N LEU A 136 26.51 -9.21 -10.05
CA LEU A 136 27.67 -8.35 -10.34
C LEU A 136 27.52 -7.61 -11.66
N LYS A 137 27.03 -8.26 -12.69
CA LYS A 137 26.85 -7.66 -14.02
C LYS A 137 25.75 -6.59 -14.01
N THR A 138 24.62 -6.87 -13.40
CA THR A 138 23.42 -6.00 -13.48
C THR A 138 23.41 -4.93 -12.40
N ILE A 139 23.67 -5.28 -11.15
CA ILE A 139 23.59 -4.34 -10.03
C ILE A 139 24.89 -3.53 -9.91
N ILE A 140 26.03 -4.19 -9.88
CA ILE A 140 27.31 -3.52 -9.68
C ILE A 140 27.79 -2.86 -10.98
N GLY A 141 27.75 -3.60 -12.08
CA GLY A 141 28.29 -3.14 -13.37
C GLY A 141 27.39 -2.13 -14.07
N SER A 142 26.08 -2.41 -14.16
CA SER A 142 25.15 -1.57 -14.93
C SER A 142 24.54 -0.45 -14.11
N GLN A 143 24.20 -0.72 -12.83
CA GLN A 143 23.57 0.27 -11.95
C GLN A 143 24.56 1.06 -11.09
N GLY A 144 25.82 0.62 -11.03
CA GLY A 144 26.85 1.26 -10.21
C GLY A 144 26.62 1.16 -8.69
N LEU A 145 25.77 0.24 -8.25
CA LEU A 145 25.40 0.09 -6.84
C LEU A 145 26.46 -0.74 -6.08
N GLY A 146 27.59 -0.10 -5.79
CA GLY A 146 28.75 -0.74 -5.19
C GLY A 146 28.69 -0.98 -3.69
N ASN A 147 27.63 -0.62 -3.01
CA ASN A 147 27.48 -0.81 -1.55
C ASN A 147 26.09 -1.32 -1.18
N THR A 148 25.99 -1.97 -0.01
CA THR A 148 24.78 -2.62 0.51
C THR A 148 23.60 -1.65 0.61
N HIS A 149 23.80 -0.47 1.18
CA HIS A 149 22.75 0.52 1.37
C HIS A 149 22.10 0.96 0.04
N ALA A 150 22.90 1.20 -1.00
CA ALA A 150 22.39 1.56 -2.31
C ALA A 150 21.57 0.42 -2.96
N ILE A 151 21.98 -0.84 -2.72
CA ILE A 151 21.23 -2.02 -3.17
C ILE A 151 19.90 -2.11 -2.44
N GLU A 152 19.88 -1.94 -1.13
CA GLU A 152 18.66 -1.94 -0.33
C GLU A 152 17.70 -0.83 -0.77
N GLU A 153 18.19 0.39 -0.98
CA GLU A 153 17.36 1.50 -1.48
C GLU A 153 16.79 1.21 -2.87
N TYR A 154 17.56 0.56 -3.73
CA TYR A 154 17.07 0.14 -5.03
C TYR A 154 15.92 -0.86 -4.91
N VAL A 155 16.06 -1.87 -4.04
CA VAL A 155 15.00 -2.87 -3.78
C VAL A 155 13.78 -2.22 -3.12
N ARG A 156 13.96 -1.32 -2.16
CA ARG A 156 12.86 -0.54 -1.56
C ARG A 156 12.03 0.20 -2.62
N ARG A 157 12.70 0.84 -3.59
CA ARG A 157 12.00 1.53 -4.69
C ARG A 157 11.19 0.58 -5.56
N ILE A 158 11.69 -0.62 -5.83
CA ILE A 158 10.94 -1.66 -6.54
C ILE A 158 9.70 -2.05 -5.73
N ILE A 159 9.86 -2.34 -4.43
CA ILE A 159 8.75 -2.71 -3.54
C ILE A 159 7.67 -1.63 -3.53
N ILE A 160 8.04 -0.36 -3.35
CA ILE A 160 7.10 0.77 -3.31
C ILE A 160 6.36 0.91 -4.65
N SER A 161 7.07 0.78 -5.77
CA SER A 161 6.46 0.84 -7.10
C SER A 161 5.45 -0.29 -7.29
N ARG A 162 5.81 -1.53 -6.93
CA ARG A 162 4.90 -2.68 -7.04
C ARG A 162 3.74 -2.61 -6.05
N PHE A 163 3.94 -2.05 -4.87
CA PHE A 163 2.87 -1.80 -3.93
C PHE A 163 1.82 -0.84 -4.51
N ALA A 164 2.27 0.27 -5.10
CA ALA A 164 1.38 1.23 -5.76
C ALA A 164 0.60 0.62 -6.94
N ASP A 165 1.22 -0.32 -7.67
CA ASP A 165 0.59 -1.01 -8.80
C ASP A 165 -0.35 -2.14 -8.37
N THR A 166 -0.10 -2.78 -7.23
CA THR A 166 -0.85 -3.95 -6.73
C THR A 166 -2.10 -3.54 -5.98
N LEU A 167 -2.00 -2.49 -5.16
CA LEU A 167 -3.08 -2.05 -4.29
C LEU A 167 -4.42 -1.79 -5.02
N PRO A 168 -4.47 -1.04 -6.15
CA PRO A 168 -5.72 -0.78 -6.87
C PRO A 168 -6.31 -2.00 -7.58
N LYS A 169 -5.57 -3.09 -7.71
CA LYS A 169 -6.06 -4.35 -8.33
C LYS A 169 -6.83 -5.22 -7.34
N ILE A 170 -6.53 -5.04 -6.05
CA ILE A 170 -7.10 -5.86 -4.96
C ILE A 170 -8.20 -5.10 -4.24
N LEU A 171 -8.03 -3.78 -4.06
CA LEU A 171 -8.93 -2.96 -3.28
C LEU A 171 -9.72 -1.99 -4.15
N GLU A 172 -11.01 -1.91 -3.90
CA GLU A 172 -11.90 -0.87 -4.42
C GLU A 172 -12.08 0.26 -3.40
N THR A 173 -12.05 -0.07 -2.10
CA THR A 173 -12.15 0.89 -1.00
C THR A 173 -11.20 0.54 0.14
N VAL A 174 -10.70 1.55 0.86
CA VAL A 174 -9.85 1.36 2.06
C VAL A 174 -10.60 0.70 3.22
N LEU A 175 -11.94 0.66 3.18
CA LEU A 175 -12.76 -0.04 4.17
C LEU A 175 -12.50 -1.54 4.19
N ASP A 176 -12.09 -2.12 3.05
CA ASP A 176 -11.85 -3.54 2.89
C ASP A 176 -10.40 -3.95 3.22
N LEU A 177 -9.52 -2.96 3.50
CA LEU A 177 -8.13 -3.20 3.87
C LEU A 177 -7.94 -4.34 4.87
N PRO A 178 -8.66 -4.39 6.01
CA PRO A 178 -8.44 -5.44 7.01
C PRO A 178 -8.66 -6.86 6.49
N ALA A 179 -9.53 -7.04 5.51
CA ALA A 179 -9.84 -8.34 4.93
C ALA A 179 -8.79 -8.78 3.88
N HIS A 180 -8.08 -7.84 3.24
CA HIS A 180 -7.22 -8.08 2.09
C HIS A 180 -5.71 -7.98 2.38
N TYR A 181 -5.27 -7.75 3.64
CA TYR A 181 -3.84 -7.63 3.97
C TYR A 181 -3.01 -8.79 3.42
N ARG A 182 -3.48 -10.02 3.62
CA ARG A 182 -2.78 -11.23 3.17
C ARG A 182 -2.70 -11.34 1.64
N GLU A 183 -3.74 -10.94 0.94
CA GLU A 183 -3.80 -10.95 -0.52
C GLU A 183 -2.82 -9.92 -1.11
N ILE A 184 -2.82 -8.71 -0.55
CA ILE A 184 -1.87 -7.65 -0.89
C ILE A 184 -0.43 -8.13 -0.71
N GLU A 185 -0.12 -8.78 0.42
CA GLU A 185 1.23 -9.30 0.72
C GLU A 185 1.65 -10.38 -0.30
N VAL A 186 0.78 -11.31 -0.62
CA VAL A 186 1.06 -12.43 -1.56
C VAL A 186 1.32 -11.89 -2.97
N ASP A 187 0.47 -11.01 -3.47
CA ASP A 187 0.58 -10.47 -4.82
C ASP A 187 1.77 -9.51 -4.95
N LEU A 188 2.01 -8.68 -3.92
CA LEU A 188 3.19 -7.83 -3.86
C LEU A 188 4.48 -8.66 -3.85
N LYS A 189 4.54 -9.72 -3.02
CA LYS A 189 5.68 -10.62 -2.95
C LYS A 189 5.98 -11.26 -4.30
N LYS A 190 4.94 -11.69 -5.02
CA LYS A 190 5.07 -12.27 -6.36
C LYS A 190 5.60 -11.26 -7.36
N ALA A 191 5.03 -10.06 -7.41
CA ALA A 191 5.45 -9.01 -8.34
C ALA A 191 6.92 -8.58 -8.11
N VAL A 192 7.33 -8.43 -6.85
CA VAL A 192 8.71 -8.08 -6.49
C VAL A 192 9.67 -9.24 -6.76
N PHE A 193 9.25 -10.49 -6.56
CA PHE A 193 10.06 -11.67 -6.85
C PHE A 193 10.48 -11.72 -8.32
N ASP A 194 9.54 -11.53 -9.23
CA ASP A 194 9.79 -11.56 -10.68
C ASP A 194 10.79 -10.46 -11.09
N ASP A 195 10.70 -9.28 -10.48
CA ASP A 195 11.63 -8.18 -10.74
C ASP A 195 13.04 -8.46 -10.21
N LEU A 196 13.19 -9.08 -9.06
CA LEU A 196 14.48 -9.30 -8.44
C LEU A 196 15.26 -10.46 -9.05
N GLU A 197 14.57 -11.46 -9.60
CA GLU A 197 15.20 -12.62 -10.21
C GLU A 197 16.10 -12.23 -11.40
N GLN A 198 15.69 -11.26 -12.22
CA GLN A 198 16.50 -10.74 -13.33
C GLN A 198 17.82 -10.09 -12.88
N TYR A 199 17.93 -9.70 -11.62
CA TYR A 199 19.15 -9.12 -11.02
C TYR A 199 19.99 -10.15 -10.26
N GLY A 200 19.64 -11.43 -10.31
CA GLY A 200 20.33 -12.51 -9.60
C GLY A 200 20.10 -12.46 -8.09
N MET A 201 19.01 -11.84 -7.65
CA MET A 201 18.58 -11.76 -6.27
C MET A 201 17.26 -12.52 -6.09
N LYS A 202 17.03 -13.01 -4.88
CA LYS A 202 15.78 -13.66 -4.50
C LYS A 202 15.18 -12.97 -3.29
N LEU A 203 13.93 -12.54 -3.43
CA LEU A 203 13.11 -12.16 -2.30
C LEU A 203 12.76 -13.43 -1.51
N VAL A 204 13.22 -13.52 -0.28
CA VAL A 204 12.95 -14.68 0.59
C VAL A 204 11.62 -14.47 1.27
N ASP A 205 11.44 -13.29 1.86
CA ASP A 205 10.20 -12.88 2.51
C ASP A 205 9.90 -11.40 2.31
N LEU A 206 8.62 -11.04 2.39
CA LEU A 206 8.14 -9.66 2.35
C LEU A 206 6.89 -9.59 3.21
N LEU A 207 6.90 -8.71 4.19
CA LEU A 207 5.81 -8.49 5.13
C LEU A 207 5.31 -7.05 4.99
N VAL A 208 4.00 -6.89 5.00
CA VAL A 208 3.33 -5.60 5.12
C VAL A 208 2.87 -5.43 6.56
N GLU A 209 3.60 -4.66 7.35
CA GLU A 209 3.34 -4.50 8.79
C GLU A 209 2.18 -3.56 9.05
N ALA A 210 2.09 -2.46 8.31
CA ALA A 210 0.96 -1.56 8.40
C ALA A 210 0.70 -0.81 7.09
N ILE A 211 -0.58 -0.57 6.85
CA ILE A 211 -1.09 0.36 5.85
C ILE A 211 -1.89 1.42 6.60
N THR A 212 -1.47 2.67 6.53
CA THR A 212 -2.07 3.79 7.26
C THR A 212 -2.76 4.74 6.31
N VAL A 213 -3.95 5.19 6.72
CA VAL A 213 -4.75 6.21 6.05
C VAL A 213 -4.73 7.51 6.87
N PRO A 214 -5.10 8.67 6.31
CA PRO A 214 -5.21 9.91 7.07
C PRO A 214 -6.16 9.78 8.27
N PRO A 215 -5.91 10.54 9.36
CA PRO A 215 -6.72 10.46 10.58
C PRO A 215 -8.21 10.71 10.34
N GLU A 216 -8.55 11.58 9.40
CA GLU A 216 -9.93 11.91 9.03
C GLU A 216 -10.64 10.70 8.44
N VAL A 217 -9.96 9.96 7.56
CA VAL A 217 -10.47 8.74 6.93
C VAL A 217 -10.56 7.62 7.98
N SER A 218 -9.55 7.47 8.85
CA SER A 218 -9.57 6.50 9.94
C SER A 218 -10.79 6.70 10.85
N GLN A 219 -11.09 7.94 11.25
CA GLN A 219 -12.27 8.23 12.05
C GLN A 219 -13.60 7.90 11.33
N MET A 220 -13.65 8.07 10.00
CA MET A 220 -14.81 7.68 9.21
C MET A 220 -14.95 6.14 9.14
N ILE A 221 -13.83 5.43 9.00
CA ILE A 221 -13.79 3.96 9.05
C ILE A 221 -14.29 3.46 10.39
N ASP A 222 -13.81 4.03 11.50
CA ASP A 222 -14.22 3.66 12.86
C ASP A 222 -15.73 3.90 13.09
N ARG A 223 -16.26 5.02 12.61
CA ARG A 223 -17.69 5.32 12.65
C ARG A 223 -18.50 4.34 11.79
N ALA A 224 -18.05 4.04 10.57
CA ALA A 224 -18.72 3.10 9.67
C ALA A 224 -18.68 1.67 10.24
N ALA A 225 -17.56 1.25 10.84
CA ALA A 225 -17.43 -0.04 11.50
C ALA A 225 -18.35 -0.14 12.74
N GLY A 226 -18.40 0.92 13.56
CA GLY A 226 -19.33 1.02 14.69
C GLY A 226 -20.80 0.92 14.27
N THR A 227 -21.15 1.55 13.14
CA THR A 227 -22.52 1.52 12.61
C THR A 227 -22.87 0.16 11.99
N ARG A 228 -21.92 -0.53 11.36
CA ARG A 228 -22.13 -1.90 10.80
C ARG A 228 -22.18 -2.98 11.89
N ALA A 229 -21.56 -2.74 13.06
CA ALA A 229 -21.60 -3.65 14.19
C ALA A 229 -22.90 -3.56 15.01
N LEU A 230 -23.69 -2.49 14.83
CA LEU A 230 -24.97 -2.31 15.48
C LEU A 230 -26.04 -3.15 14.77
N ASP A 231 -26.76 -4.01 15.52
CA ASP A 231 -27.95 -4.69 15.02
C ASP A 231 -29.00 -3.64 14.57
N GLU A 232 -29.89 -4.01 13.66
CA GLU A 232 -30.88 -3.09 13.06
C GLU A 232 -31.75 -2.39 14.15
N SER A 233 -31.95 -3.06 15.27
CA SER A 233 -32.63 -2.53 16.45
C SER A 233 -31.79 -1.47 17.22
N GLU A 234 -30.48 -1.65 17.29
CA GLU A 234 -29.54 -0.70 17.91
C GLU A 234 -29.30 0.53 17.02
N LEU A 235 -29.25 0.32 15.71
CA LEU A 235 -29.18 1.39 14.72
C LEU A 235 -30.39 2.33 14.81
N LYS A 236 -31.59 1.76 15.06
CA LYS A 236 -32.79 2.54 15.24
C LYS A 236 -32.76 3.36 16.52
N ARG A 237 -32.31 2.77 17.65
CA ARG A 237 -32.10 3.49 18.91
C ARG A 237 -31.06 4.58 18.81
N TYR A 238 -29.97 4.32 18.11
CA TYR A 238 -28.90 5.33 17.88
C TYR A 238 -29.41 6.52 17.06
N ARG A 239 -30.20 6.28 16.00
CA ARG A 239 -30.83 7.33 15.20
C ARG A 239 -31.85 8.13 16.03
N GLU A 240 -32.64 7.47 16.86
CA GLU A 240 -33.60 8.13 17.77
C GLU A 240 -32.88 8.99 18.83
N ALA A 241 -31.78 8.49 19.39
CA ALA A 241 -30.95 9.24 20.34
C ALA A 241 -30.27 10.44 19.70
N ALA A 242 -29.65 10.27 18.52
CA ALA A 242 -29.00 11.35 17.78
C ALA A 242 -29.99 12.43 17.35
N MET A 243 -31.21 12.06 16.98
CA MET A 243 -32.28 12.99 16.65
C MET A 243 -32.80 13.76 17.87
N SER A 244 -32.89 13.07 19.02
CA SER A 244 -33.27 13.68 20.31
C SER A 244 -32.20 14.68 20.78
N ASP A 245 -30.92 14.37 20.61
CA ASP A 245 -29.82 15.27 20.99
C ASP A 245 -29.73 16.49 20.06
N ALA A 246 -29.96 16.30 18.76
CA ALA A 246 -30.03 17.39 17.80
C ALA A 246 -31.20 18.34 18.07
N LEU A 247 -32.36 17.81 18.48
CA LEU A 247 -33.51 18.59 18.92
C LEU A 247 -33.27 19.35 20.23
N ARG A 248 -32.56 18.72 21.17
CA ARG A 248 -32.16 19.36 22.44
C ARG A 248 -31.16 20.51 22.23
N ASP A 249 -30.21 20.33 21.34
CA ASP A 249 -29.21 21.35 21.03
C ASP A 249 -29.83 22.51 20.23
N ALA A 250 -30.78 22.23 19.34
CA ALA A 250 -31.58 23.25 18.67
C ALA A 250 -32.46 24.04 19.65
N ALA A 251 -32.98 23.40 20.70
CA ALA A 251 -33.79 24.04 21.73
C ALA A 251 -32.97 24.90 22.73
N LYS A 252 -31.67 24.69 22.82
CA LYS A 252 -30.77 25.43 23.73
C LYS A 252 -30.22 26.74 23.19
N GLN A 253 -30.39 27.03 21.90
CA GLN A 253 -29.96 28.28 21.29
C GLN A 253 -31.08 29.34 21.35
N PRO A 254 -31.07 30.28 22.27
CA PRO A 254 -32.00 31.39 22.26
C PRO A 254 -31.47 32.49 21.31
N GLY A 255 -32.05 32.55 20.13
CA GLY A 255 -31.71 33.59 19.15
C GLY A 255 -32.66 33.61 17.98
N ASP A 256 -33.04 34.78 17.53
CA ASP A 256 -34.04 35.15 16.53
C ASP A 256 -33.91 34.48 15.12
N ALA A 257 -32.94 33.59 14.92
CA ALA A 257 -32.75 32.86 13.67
C ALA A 257 -33.47 31.48 13.63
N SER A 258 -34.12 31.07 14.72
CA SER A 258 -34.67 29.71 14.87
C SER A 258 -35.99 29.46 14.15
N SER A 259 -36.79 30.50 13.87
CA SER A 259 -38.09 30.32 13.27
C SER A 259 -38.07 29.94 11.78
N GLY A 260 -37.02 30.29 11.03
CA GLY A 260 -36.90 29.96 9.61
C GLY A 260 -36.32 28.55 9.33
N ILE A 261 -35.41 28.07 10.18
CA ILE A 261 -34.70 26.81 9.95
C ILE A 261 -35.49 25.61 10.49
N THR A 262 -36.19 25.76 11.62
CA THR A 262 -37.06 24.72 12.17
C THR A 262 -38.29 24.43 11.31
N ALA A 263 -38.88 25.44 10.66
CA ALA A 263 -39.99 25.24 9.75
C ALA A 263 -39.57 24.58 8.42
N GLY A 264 -38.35 24.86 7.92
CA GLY A 264 -37.86 24.30 6.66
C GLY A 264 -37.28 22.88 6.77
N LEU A 265 -36.52 22.60 7.81
CA LEU A 265 -35.86 21.27 8.00
C LEU A 265 -36.81 20.25 8.66
N GLY A 266 -37.71 20.66 9.56
CA GLY A 266 -38.64 19.76 10.24
C GLY A 266 -39.70 19.17 9.32
N LEU A 267 -40.22 19.96 8.36
CA LEU A 267 -41.26 19.49 7.44
C LEU A 267 -40.72 18.71 6.23
N GLY A 268 -39.53 19.10 5.70
CA GLY A 268 -38.95 18.42 4.53
C GLY A 268 -38.37 17.04 4.88
N ALA A 269 -37.57 16.95 5.93
CA ALA A 269 -36.95 15.68 6.35
C ALA A 269 -37.96 14.73 7.01
N GLY A 270 -38.92 15.25 7.77
CA GLY A 270 -39.97 14.44 8.39
C GLY A 270 -40.90 13.78 7.36
N LEU A 271 -41.19 14.46 6.26
CA LEU A 271 -42.07 13.94 5.20
C LEU A 271 -41.39 12.86 4.33
N GLU A 272 -40.09 12.97 4.11
CA GLU A 272 -39.31 11.94 3.40
C GLU A 272 -39.12 10.66 4.25
N ILE A 273 -38.88 10.80 5.54
CA ILE A 273 -38.77 9.68 6.49
C ILE A 273 -40.14 9.00 6.67
N ALA A 274 -41.23 9.74 6.74
CA ALA A 274 -42.58 9.19 6.81
C ALA A 274 -42.97 8.46 5.50
N ARG A 275 -42.53 8.94 4.34
CA ARG A 275 -42.72 8.23 3.05
C ARG A 275 -41.97 6.92 2.98
N ASP A 276 -40.74 6.86 3.49
CA ASP A 276 -39.95 5.64 3.50
C ASP A 276 -40.43 4.60 4.49
N MET A 277 -41.05 5.01 5.60
CA MET A 277 -41.71 4.11 6.56
C MET A 277 -43.02 3.52 6.04
N VAL A 278 -43.84 4.30 5.33
CA VAL A 278 -45.11 3.82 4.76
C VAL A 278 -44.86 2.89 3.56
N SER A 279 -43.77 3.05 2.80
CA SER A 279 -43.42 2.17 1.69
C SER A 279 -42.91 0.80 2.11
N LYS A 280 -42.42 0.65 3.36
CA LYS A 280 -41.87 -0.63 3.89
C LYS A 280 -42.86 -1.48 4.69
N SER A 281 -44.09 -1.00 4.91
CA SER A 281 -45.09 -1.71 5.74
C SER A 281 -46.29 -2.27 4.96
N ALA A 282 -46.23 -2.33 3.63
CA ALA A 282 -47.28 -2.96 2.83
C ALA A 282 -46.77 -4.21 2.11
N PRO A 283 -47.51 -5.36 2.20
CA PRO A 283 -47.15 -6.55 1.45
C PRO A 283 -47.35 -6.32 -0.06
N SER A 284 -46.43 -6.90 -0.82
CA SER A 284 -46.32 -6.96 -2.26
C SER A 284 -47.65 -7.02 -3.03
N GLY A 285 -47.86 -6.02 -3.92
CA GLY A 285 -48.96 -6.05 -4.88
C GLY A 285 -48.94 -4.80 -5.75
N GLU A 286 -48.44 -4.97 -7.00
CA GLU A 286 -48.75 -4.23 -8.23
C GLU A 286 -48.41 -2.74 -8.41
N SER A 287 -47.59 -2.53 -9.36
CA SER A 287 -47.34 -1.29 -10.13
C SER A 287 -48.62 -0.52 -10.42
N GLN A 288 -48.66 0.77 -10.08
CA GLN A 288 -49.57 1.67 -10.76
C GLN A 288 -48.91 3.04 -11.12
N LYS A 289 -49.08 3.32 -12.38
CA LYS A 289 -48.69 4.46 -13.19
C LYS A 289 -49.17 5.80 -12.63
N THR A 290 -48.39 6.84 -12.91
CA THR A 290 -48.78 8.26 -12.88
C THR A 290 -50.14 8.52 -13.55
N GLY A 291 -51.18 8.68 -12.73
CA GLY A 291 -52.51 9.12 -13.15
C GLY A 291 -53.00 10.25 -12.23
N LYS A 292 -53.75 11.23 -12.79
CA LYS A 292 -54.40 12.28 -12.03
C LYS A 292 -55.15 11.70 -10.79
N PRO A 293 -55.14 12.41 -9.66
CA PRO A 293 -55.75 11.87 -8.43
C PRO A 293 -57.25 11.67 -8.63
N THR A 294 -57.72 10.51 -8.24
CA THR A 294 -59.16 10.18 -8.31
C THR A 294 -59.96 11.02 -7.31
N ILE A 295 -61.23 11.38 -7.66
CA ILE A 295 -62.13 12.19 -6.84
C ILE A 295 -62.21 11.71 -5.37
N ASN A 296 -62.16 10.40 -5.14
CA ASN A 296 -62.16 9.83 -3.80
C ASN A 296 -60.88 10.11 -2.99
N GLN A 297 -59.72 10.20 -3.66
CA GLN A 297 -58.43 10.54 -3.02
C GLN A 297 -58.36 12.03 -2.67
N VAL A 298 -58.92 12.91 -3.54
CA VAL A 298 -59.01 14.33 -3.23
C VAL A 298 -60.00 14.58 -2.08
N ARG A 299 -61.12 13.85 -2.04
CA ARG A 299 -62.09 13.92 -0.94
C ARG A 299 -61.50 13.48 0.41
N ALA A 300 -60.71 12.41 0.42
CA ALA A 300 -60.05 11.95 1.62
C ALA A 300 -59.06 13.00 2.15
N LYS A 301 -58.23 13.59 1.27
CA LYS A 301 -57.24 14.65 1.63
C LYS A 301 -57.93 15.95 2.10
N LEU A 302 -59.09 16.32 1.53
CA LEU A 302 -59.82 17.48 2.00
C LEU A 302 -60.46 17.25 3.38
N LYS A 303 -60.82 16.03 3.70
CA LYS A 303 -61.35 15.66 5.00
C LYS A 303 -60.26 15.70 6.07
N GLU A 304 -59.07 15.25 5.71
CA GLU A 304 -57.88 15.24 6.57
C GLU A 304 -57.41 16.67 6.86
N LEU A 305 -57.33 17.52 5.85
CA LEU A 305 -57.03 18.94 5.99
C LEU A 305 -58.06 19.70 6.86
N LYS A 306 -59.32 19.31 6.80
CA LYS A 306 -60.34 19.87 7.65
C LYS A 306 -60.21 19.44 9.12
N SER A 307 -59.83 18.18 9.36
CA SER A 307 -59.53 17.69 10.72
C SER A 307 -58.35 18.45 11.37
N LEU A 308 -57.26 18.72 10.57
CA LEU A 308 -56.12 19.50 11.00
C LEU A 308 -56.47 20.98 11.31
N LEU A 309 -57.45 21.54 10.62
CA LEU A 309 -57.94 22.86 10.91
C LEU A 309 -58.82 22.88 12.17
N ASP A 310 -59.66 21.87 12.35
CA ASP A 310 -60.52 21.72 13.56
C ASP A 310 -59.72 21.44 14.82
N GLU A 311 -58.49 20.87 14.68
CA GLU A 311 -57.48 20.61 15.74
C GLU A 311 -56.52 21.78 15.96
N GLU A 312 -56.74 22.95 15.31
CA GLU A 312 -55.92 24.17 15.35
C GLU A 312 -54.42 23.94 14.95
N LEU A 313 -54.15 22.87 14.21
CA LEU A 313 -52.77 22.51 13.76
C LEU A 313 -52.37 23.26 12.47
N ILE A 314 -53.32 23.80 11.72
CA ILE A 314 -53.09 24.65 10.54
C ILE A 314 -53.98 25.88 10.58
N THR A 315 -53.50 26.99 9.95
CA THR A 315 -54.28 28.20 9.87
C THR A 315 -55.36 28.16 8.76
N GLN A 316 -56.36 29.00 8.85
CA GLN A 316 -57.43 29.07 7.85
C GLN A 316 -56.91 29.44 6.47
N GLU A 317 -55.82 30.24 6.43
CA GLU A 317 -55.14 30.62 5.19
C GLU A 317 -54.45 29.44 4.52
N ASP A 318 -53.75 28.62 5.31
CA ASP A 318 -53.08 27.39 4.86
C ASP A 318 -54.09 26.37 4.32
N PHE A 319 -55.21 26.19 4.97
CA PHE A 319 -56.29 25.30 4.54
C PHE A 319 -56.84 25.74 3.19
N GLU A 320 -57.17 27.01 2.98
CA GLU A 320 -57.67 27.55 1.72
C GLU A 320 -56.64 27.39 0.58
N GLN A 321 -55.37 27.58 0.89
CA GLN A 321 -54.31 27.45 -0.10
C GLN A 321 -54.10 26.01 -0.56
N GLN A 322 -54.10 25.05 0.38
CA GLN A 322 -53.97 23.62 0.07
C GLN A 322 -55.24 23.07 -0.62
N LYS A 323 -56.40 23.50 -0.25
CA LYS A 323 -57.68 23.17 -0.88
C LYS A 323 -57.66 23.62 -2.35
N LYS A 324 -57.21 24.84 -2.66
CA LYS A 324 -57.11 25.35 -4.01
C LYS A 324 -56.15 24.52 -4.86
N ARG A 325 -54.99 24.17 -4.34
CA ARG A 325 -54.03 23.28 -5.01
C ARG A 325 -54.56 21.91 -5.34
N LEU A 326 -55.31 21.31 -4.41
CA LEU A 326 -55.89 19.98 -4.60
C LEU A 326 -57.03 19.98 -5.63
N LEU A 327 -57.76 21.10 -5.77
CA LEU A 327 -58.79 21.28 -6.76
C LEU A 327 -58.26 21.60 -8.17
N GLU A 328 -57.09 22.26 -8.26
CA GLU A 328 -56.40 22.54 -9.54
C GLU A 328 -55.72 21.28 -10.14
N GLN A 329 -55.54 20.20 -9.34
CA GLN A 329 -54.94 18.94 -9.81
C GLN A 329 -56.01 17.92 -10.32
N MET A 330 -57.27 18.26 -10.25
CA MET A 330 -58.38 17.48 -10.82
C MET A 330 -58.54 17.77 -12.31
#